data_f0e51c5072b632a4cabf23f2d43bc387
#
_entry.id   f0e51c5072b632a4cabf23f2d43bc387
#
_cell.length_a   1.000
_cell.length_b   1.000
_cell.length_c   1.000
_cell.angle_alpha   90.00
_cell.angle_beta   90.00
_cell.angle_gamma   90.00
#
_symmetry.space_group_name_H-M   'P 1'
#
loop_
_entity.id
_entity.type
_entity.pdbx_description
1 polymer ?
#
loop_
_entity_poly.entity_id
_entity_poly.type
_entity_poly.pdbx_seq_one_letter_code
_entity_poly.pdbx_strand_id
1 'polypeptide(L)'
;MNHTGRQTSAISLDDAKLQLADDGFALLVGMCETGLVTRLLEVSMERSRAVTQALGTKTIGIGSAAGFQEIVQRSPGRWDIPVSPTEFGVEHQSLPWWPLIADTLGTDAEHAFSGVVYSDPGSPAQFWHIDSPHMTADHQPPHALNVMVALHDITLAMGPTELASGSHRLTNHLHNPALVSDELVYQHETTRPELLVAHTLGKVPERMSFPLTAGSCLLFDDRILHRGLGNDSTSRRSVAYFSYRKADYCENTHFESQRSIYPT
;
A
#
# COMPACT_ATOMS: atom_id res chain seq x y z
N MET A 1 -14.59 18.86 6.64
CA MET A 1 -13.29 18.24 6.93
C MET A 1 -13.27 17.91 8.42
N ASN A 2 -13.69 16.70 8.79
CA ASN A 2 -13.66 16.27 10.18
C ASN A 2 -12.40 15.43 10.36
N HIS A 3 -11.31 16.08 10.81
CA HIS A 3 -10.16 15.38 11.34
C HIS A 3 -10.51 14.90 12.75
N THR A 4 -11.10 13.72 12.87
CA THR A 4 -11.25 13.07 14.16
C THR A 4 -9.87 12.63 14.61
N GLY A 5 -9.33 13.33 15.63
CA GLY A 5 -8.11 12.95 16.30
C GLY A 5 -8.27 11.58 16.98
N ARG A 6 -7.98 10.51 16.25
CA ARG A 6 -7.85 9.17 16.79
C ARG A 6 -6.38 8.88 17.05
N GLN A 7 -6.10 8.85 18.32
CA GLN A 7 -5.09 8.10 19.07
C GLN A 7 -3.59 8.23 18.74
N THR A 8 -2.91 8.74 19.74
CA THR A 8 -1.45 8.76 19.91
C THR A 8 -0.92 7.59 20.77
N SER A 9 -1.71 6.56 21.06
CA SER A 9 -1.31 5.40 21.88
C SER A 9 -1.26 4.12 21.03
N ALA A 10 -0.32 3.22 21.37
CA ALA A 10 -0.23 1.90 20.77
C ALA A 10 -1.56 1.15 20.95
N ILE A 11 -2.09 0.62 19.86
CA ILE A 11 -3.28 -0.22 19.84
C ILE A 11 -2.89 -1.67 20.20
N SER A 12 -3.75 -2.41 20.89
CA SER A 12 -3.54 -3.85 21.11
C SER A 12 -3.70 -4.63 19.80
N LEU A 13 -3.11 -5.83 19.72
CA LEU A 13 -3.30 -6.69 18.54
C LEU A 13 -4.76 -7.07 18.33
N ASP A 14 -5.51 -7.31 19.41
CA ASP A 14 -6.94 -7.65 19.33
C ASP A 14 -7.78 -6.47 18.82
N ASP A 15 -7.50 -5.25 19.28
CA ASP A 15 -8.17 -4.06 18.75
C ASP A 15 -7.79 -3.81 17.30
N ALA A 16 -6.53 -4.06 16.92
CA ALA A 16 -6.08 -3.93 15.53
C ALA A 16 -6.80 -4.93 14.60
N LYS A 17 -7.03 -6.16 15.07
CA LYS A 17 -7.85 -7.15 14.34
C LYS A 17 -9.28 -6.69 14.13
N LEU A 18 -9.91 -6.18 15.19
CA LEU A 18 -11.27 -5.66 15.10
C LEU A 18 -11.34 -4.48 14.12
N GLN A 19 -10.37 -3.56 14.20
CA GLN A 19 -10.29 -2.44 13.30
C GLN A 19 -10.08 -2.88 11.85
N LEU A 20 -9.17 -3.84 11.61
CA LEU A 20 -8.95 -4.42 10.28
C LEU A 20 -10.22 -5.09 9.75
N ALA A 21 -10.93 -5.85 10.58
CA ALA A 21 -12.16 -6.51 10.18
C ALA A 21 -13.29 -5.53 9.85
N ASP A 22 -13.44 -4.44 10.61
CA ASP A 22 -14.54 -3.50 10.46
C ASP A 22 -14.24 -2.41 9.43
N ASP A 23 -13.06 -1.80 9.52
CA ASP A 23 -12.66 -0.66 8.69
C ASP A 23 -11.88 -1.08 7.43
N GLY A 24 -11.33 -2.31 7.40
CA GLY A 24 -10.45 -2.81 6.33
C GLY A 24 -9.00 -2.37 6.50
N PHE A 25 -8.65 -1.69 7.58
CA PHE A 25 -7.28 -1.27 7.91
C PHE A 25 -7.08 -1.15 9.42
N ALA A 26 -5.83 -1.15 9.86
CA ALA A 26 -5.42 -0.87 11.24
C ALA A 26 -4.23 0.08 11.25
N LEU A 27 -4.24 1.06 12.16
CA LEU A 27 -3.15 1.99 12.39
C LEU A 27 -2.35 1.56 13.63
N LEU A 28 -1.10 1.14 13.42
CA LEU A 28 -0.19 0.63 14.45
C LEU A 28 0.87 1.70 14.76
N VAL A 29 0.57 2.59 15.70
CA VAL A 29 1.44 3.72 16.04
C VAL A 29 2.69 3.24 16.78
N GLY A 30 3.88 3.66 16.30
CA GLY A 30 5.16 3.33 16.93
C GLY A 30 5.48 1.83 16.98
N MET A 31 4.97 1.06 16.04
CA MET A 31 5.11 -0.41 16.00
C MET A 31 6.56 -0.86 15.79
N CYS A 32 7.34 -0.10 15.04
CA CYS A 32 8.72 -0.42 14.73
C CYS A 32 9.70 0.29 15.66
N GLU A 33 10.66 -0.46 16.17
CA GLU A 33 11.80 0.11 16.90
C GLU A 33 12.66 0.98 15.98
N THR A 34 13.32 2.00 16.57
CA THR A 34 14.18 2.93 15.83
C THR A 34 15.25 2.22 15.00
N GLY A 35 15.86 1.15 15.52
CA GLY A 35 16.87 0.37 14.81
C GLY A 35 16.35 -0.27 13.52
N LEU A 36 15.12 -0.79 13.53
CA LEU A 36 14.47 -1.34 12.34
C LEU A 36 14.18 -0.22 11.34
N VAL A 37 13.59 0.90 11.78
CA VAL A 37 13.27 2.05 10.90
C VAL A 37 14.53 2.59 10.22
N THR A 38 15.62 2.76 10.98
CA THR A 38 16.91 3.23 10.45
C THR A 38 17.42 2.29 9.36
N ARG A 39 17.38 0.98 9.62
CA ARG A 39 17.84 -0.04 8.65
C ARG A 39 16.99 0.00 7.37
N LEU A 40 15.67 0.00 7.51
CA LEU A 40 14.76 0.07 6.35
C LEU A 40 15.04 1.34 5.53
N LEU A 41 15.24 2.47 6.18
CA LEU A 41 15.53 3.75 5.52
C LEU A 41 16.87 3.72 4.78
N GLU A 42 17.94 3.28 5.44
CA GLU A 42 19.28 3.22 4.86
C GLU A 42 19.34 2.32 3.63
N VAL A 43 18.78 1.10 3.74
CA VAL A 43 18.70 0.16 2.61
C VAL A 43 17.86 0.72 1.47
N SER A 44 16.71 1.33 1.78
CA SER A 44 15.86 1.99 0.78
C SER A 44 16.60 3.09 0.03
N MET A 45 17.36 3.93 0.76
CA MET A 45 18.15 5.02 0.16
C MET A 45 19.30 4.49 -0.71
N GLU A 46 19.98 3.45 -0.25
CA GLU A 46 21.06 2.80 -1.01
C GLU A 46 20.52 2.19 -2.30
N ARG A 47 19.45 1.40 -2.19
CA ARG A 47 18.77 0.79 -3.35
C ARG A 47 18.30 1.83 -4.34
N SER A 48 17.64 2.90 -3.86
CA SER A 48 17.19 4.00 -4.71
C SER A 48 18.34 4.67 -5.47
N ARG A 49 19.47 4.91 -4.81
CA ARG A 49 20.66 5.48 -5.46
C ARG A 49 21.21 4.55 -6.55
N ALA A 50 21.36 3.25 -6.24
CA ALA A 50 21.86 2.26 -7.18
C ALA A 50 20.95 2.14 -8.41
N VAL A 51 19.64 2.05 -8.21
CA VAL A 51 18.63 1.97 -9.26
C VAL A 51 18.62 3.24 -10.12
N THR A 52 18.65 4.42 -9.51
CA THR A 52 18.69 5.70 -10.23
C THR A 52 19.96 5.83 -11.06
N GLN A 53 21.10 5.41 -10.53
CA GLN A 53 22.37 5.39 -11.26
C GLN A 53 22.32 4.44 -12.47
N ALA A 54 21.80 3.23 -12.28
CA ALA A 54 21.68 2.23 -13.34
C ALA A 54 20.65 2.63 -14.42
N LEU A 55 19.59 3.33 -14.01
CA LEU A 55 18.59 3.89 -14.92
C LEU A 55 19.23 4.86 -15.92
N GLY A 56 20.15 5.73 -15.45
CA GLY A 56 20.88 6.69 -16.28
C GLY A 56 19.94 7.61 -17.06
N THR A 57 20.02 7.55 -18.39
CA THR A 57 19.18 8.36 -19.31
C THR A 57 17.94 7.63 -19.82
N LYS A 58 17.67 6.40 -19.35
CA LYS A 58 16.47 5.67 -19.76
C LYS A 58 15.22 6.39 -19.25
N THR A 59 14.21 6.47 -20.09
CA THR A 59 12.92 7.07 -19.74
C THR A 59 11.98 6.05 -19.13
N ILE A 60 11.23 6.46 -18.10
CA ILE A 60 10.17 5.68 -17.48
C ILE A 60 8.83 6.37 -17.76
N GLY A 61 7.87 5.60 -18.24
CA GLY A 61 6.46 6.02 -18.27
C GLY A 61 5.74 5.67 -16.99
N ILE A 62 4.46 6.05 -16.92
CA ILE A 62 3.60 5.74 -15.76
C ILE A 62 3.06 4.31 -15.88
N GLY A 63 3.02 3.61 -14.76
CA GLY A 63 2.52 2.24 -14.63
C GLY A 63 3.58 1.16 -14.88
N SER A 64 3.27 -0.06 -14.44
CA SER A 64 4.21 -1.19 -14.49
C SER A 64 4.65 -1.55 -15.90
N ALA A 65 3.75 -1.52 -16.89
CA ALA A 65 4.08 -1.83 -18.28
C ALA A 65 5.11 -0.86 -18.88
N ALA A 66 5.16 0.39 -18.40
CA ALA A 66 6.08 1.42 -18.86
C ALA A 66 7.32 1.58 -17.96
N GLY A 67 7.39 0.81 -16.86
CA GLY A 67 8.48 0.78 -15.88
C GLY A 67 9.55 -0.26 -16.20
N PHE A 68 10.32 -0.57 -15.18
CA PHE A 68 11.33 -1.62 -15.14
C PHE A 68 11.12 -2.46 -13.87
N GLN A 69 11.62 -3.69 -13.84
CA GLN A 69 11.53 -4.56 -12.67
C GLN A 69 12.08 -3.92 -11.40
N GLU A 70 13.06 -3.04 -11.54
CA GLU A 70 13.75 -2.39 -10.43
C GLU A 70 13.15 -1.03 -10.05
N ILE A 71 12.31 -0.45 -10.90
CA ILE A 71 11.66 0.85 -10.63
C ILE A 71 10.43 1.05 -11.50
N VAL A 72 9.34 1.44 -10.87
CA VAL A 72 8.09 1.81 -11.53
C VAL A 72 7.66 3.21 -11.08
N GLN A 73 7.20 4.03 -12.01
CA GLN A 73 6.52 5.27 -11.69
C GLN A 73 5.02 4.99 -11.59
N ARG A 74 4.49 4.85 -10.37
CA ARG A 74 3.06 4.54 -10.14
C ARG A 74 2.13 5.70 -10.51
N SER A 75 2.60 6.94 -10.37
CA SER A 75 1.96 8.19 -10.82
C SER A 75 3.04 9.28 -10.94
N PRO A 76 2.78 10.45 -11.52
CA PRO A 76 3.81 11.47 -11.65
C PRO A 76 4.50 11.79 -10.32
N GLY A 77 5.84 11.68 -10.27
CA GLY A 77 6.65 11.92 -9.07
C GLY A 77 6.50 10.87 -7.96
N ARG A 78 5.85 9.73 -8.24
CA ARG A 78 5.69 8.63 -7.28
C ARG A 78 6.39 7.38 -7.79
N TRP A 79 7.43 6.98 -7.06
CA TRP A 79 8.36 5.93 -7.44
C TRP A 79 8.21 4.72 -6.52
N ASP A 80 8.10 3.55 -7.11
CA ASP A 80 8.08 2.27 -6.43
C ASP A 80 9.35 1.51 -6.81
N ILE A 81 10.15 1.15 -5.79
CA ILE A 81 11.43 0.47 -5.94
C ILE A 81 11.38 -0.81 -5.10
N PRO A 82 11.32 -1.98 -5.73
CA PRO A 82 11.37 -3.26 -5.03
C PRO A 82 12.66 -3.44 -4.22
N VAL A 83 12.48 -3.89 -2.99
CA VAL A 83 13.55 -4.28 -2.06
C VAL A 83 13.07 -5.52 -1.32
N SER A 84 13.77 -6.63 -1.46
CA SER A 84 13.40 -7.88 -0.80
C SER A 84 13.66 -7.85 0.72
N PRO A 85 12.99 -8.70 1.53
CA PRO A 85 13.29 -8.83 2.95
C PRO A 85 14.77 -9.13 3.21
N THR A 86 15.40 -9.96 2.37
CA THR A 86 16.83 -10.28 2.46
C THR A 86 17.70 -9.05 2.26
N GLU A 87 17.38 -8.19 1.28
CA GLU A 87 18.09 -6.91 1.09
C GLU A 87 17.89 -5.97 2.28
N PHE A 88 16.70 -5.93 2.86
CA PHE A 88 16.43 -5.20 4.11
C PHE A 88 17.17 -5.81 5.33
N GLY A 89 17.71 -7.02 5.20
CA GLY A 89 18.34 -7.75 6.30
C GLY A 89 17.34 -8.16 7.39
N VAL A 90 16.12 -8.53 6.98
CA VAL A 90 15.04 -8.95 7.89
C VAL A 90 14.42 -10.27 7.44
N GLU A 91 14.00 -11.05 8.42
CA GLU A 91 13.12 -12.19 8.22
C GLU A 91 11.68 -11.70 8.33
N HIS A 92 10.85 -11.86 7.30
CA HIS A 92 9.51 -11.28 7.25
C HIS A 92 8.60 -11.75 8.40
N GLN A 93 8.82 -12.98 8.92
CA GLN A 93 8.10 -13.53 10.06
C GLN A 93 8.59 -12.99 11.43
N SER A 94 9.72 -12.31 11.47
CA SER A 94 10.24 -11.65 12.68
C SER A 94 9.81 -10.20 12.81
N LEU A 95 9.11 -9.66 11.80
CA LEU A 95 8.66 -8.27 11.79
C LEU A 95 7.53 -8.04 12.80
N PRO A 96 7.46 -6.87 13.44
CA PRO A 96 6.59 -6.66 14.60
C PRO A 96 5.09 -6.82 14.29
N TRP A 97 4.67 -6.66 13.04
CA TRP A 97 3.28 -6.88 12.61
C TRP A 97 2.95 -8.33 12.23
N TRP A 98 3.96 -9.22 12.18
CA TRP A 98 3.75 -10.62 11.79
C TRP A 98 2.66 -11.34 12.60
N PRO A 99 2.53 -11.16 13.92
CA PRO A 99 1.45 -11.81 14.68
C PRO A 99 0.05 -11.49 14.11
N LEU A 100 -0.18 -10.24 13.66
CA LEU A 100 -1.45 -9.84 13.04
C LEU A 100 -1.63 -10.46 11.64
N ILE A 101 -0.55 -10.57 10.86
CA ILE A 101 -0.57 -11.26 9.56
C ILE A 101 -0.90 -12.74 9.75
N ALA A 102 -0.16 -13.43 10.62
CA ALA A 102 -0.34 -14.86 10.85
C ALA A 102 -1.73 -15.20 11.40
N ASP A 103 -2.28 -14.35 12.25
CA ASP A 103 -3.61 -14.53 12.79
C ASP A 103 -4.73 -14.28 11.75
N THR A 104 -4.50 -13.36 10.80
CA THR A 104 -5.50 -13.00 9.79
C THR A 104 -5.43 -13.89 8.54
N LEU A 105 -4.23 -14.17 8.03
CA LEU A 105 -4.00 -14.90 6.79
C LEU A 105 -3.65 -16.38 7.00
N GLY A 106 -3.21 -16.77 8.22
CA GLY A 106 -2.68 -18.08 8.54
C GLY A 106 -1.18 -18.02 8.86
N THR A 107 -0.70 -18.97 9.67
CA THR A 107 0.72 -19.06 10.05
C THR A 107 1.63 -19.45 8.88
N ASP A 108 1.05 -19.94 7.80
CA ASP A 108 1.66 -20.30 6.51
C ASP A 108 1.56 -19.18 5.47
N ALA A 109 1.11 -18.00 5.88
CA ALA A 109 1.06 -16.83 5.00
C ALA A 109 2.43 -16.55 4.36
N GLU A 110 2.41 -16.23 3.08
CA GLU A 110 3.61 -15.98 2.29
C GLU A 110 3.87 -14.47 2.16
N HIS A 111 5.16 -14.09 2.18
CA HIS A 111 5.58 -12.78 1.71
C HIS A 111 5.45 -12.73 0.18
N ALA A 112 4.66 -11.81 -0.35
CA ALA A 112 4.45 -11.66 -1.78
C ALA A 112 5.49 -10.74 -2.41
N PHE A 113 5.59 -9.51 -1.91
CA PHE A 113 6.55 -8.51 -2.37
C PHE A 113 6.78 -7.44 -1.31
N SER A 114 7.88 -6.70 -1.44
CA SER A 114 8.22 -5.57 -0.59
C SER A 114 9.08 -4.56 -1.33
N GLY A 115 9.16 -3.36 -0.78
CA GLY A 115 9.95 -2.29 -1.37
C GLY A 115 9.76 -0.95 -0.65
N VAL A 116 10.06 0.11 -1.37
CA VAL A 116 9.87 1.48 -0.90
C VAL A 116 9.13 2.31 -1.95
N VAL A 117 8.12 3.04 -1.48
CA VAL A 117 7.42 4.06 -2.28
C VAL A 117 7.91 5.44 -1.87
N TYR A 118 8.41 6.17 -2.84
CA TYR A 118 8.75 7.58 -2.71
C TYR A 118 7.70 8.45 -3.38
N SER A 119 7.30 9.55 -2.71
CA SER A 119 6.49 10.60 -3.32
C SER A 119 7.29 11.90 -3.27
N ASP A 120 7.68 12.40 -4.43
CA ASP A 120 8.43 13.64 -4.56
C ASP A 120 7.55 14.86 -4.24
N PRO A 121 8.13 15.98 -3.78
CA PRO A 121 7.42 17.24 -3.70
C PRO A 121 6.69 17.57 -5.00
N GLY A 122 5.43 17.98 -4.89
CA GLY A 122 4.57 18.30 -6.04
C GLY A 122 3.95 17.07 -6.74
N SER A 123 4.20 15.84 -6.27
CA SER A 123 3.51 14.67 -6.82
C SER A 123 2.00 14.76 -6.54
N PRO A 124 1.13 14.58 -7.57
CA PRO A 124 -0.31 14.65 -7.39
C PRO A 124 -0.86 13.46 -6.60
N ALA A 125 -2.10 13.56 -6.14
CA ALA A 125 -2.81 12.41 -5.57
C ALA A 125 -2.99 11.33 -6.64
N GLN A 126 -2.90 10.07 -6.21
CA GLN A 126 -3.28 8.94 -7.05
C GLN A 126 -4.79 8.90 -7.25
N PHE A 127 -5.21 8.19 -8.28
CA PHE A 127 -6.60 7.76 -8.37
C PHE A 127 -6.92 6.76 -7.27
N TRP A 128 -8.19 6.68 -6.88
CA TRP A 128 -8.68 5.64 -5.99
C TRP A 128 -8.56 4.28 -6.67
N HIS A 129 -8.06 3.27 -5.95
CA HIS A 129 -7.90 1.92 -6.45
C HIS A 129 -7.96 0.90 -5.31
N ILE A 130 -8.09 -0.35 -5.67
CA ILE A 130 -7.80 -1.51 -4.82
C ILE A 130 -6.58 -2.22 -5.40
N ASP A 131 -5.87 -2.99 -4.58
CA ASP A 131 -4.67 -3.71 -5.04
C ASP A 131 -5.02 -5.07 -5.64
N SER A 132 -6.07 -5.74 -5.15
CA SER A 132 -6.57 -6.98 -5.73
C SER A 132 -8.10 -7.08 -5.72
N PRO A 133 -8.69 -7.86 -6.63
CA PRO A 133 -10.15 -8.07 -6.69
C PRO A 133 -10.61 -9.12 -5.67
N HIS A 134 -11.92 -9.16 -5.41
CA HIS A 134 -12.55 -10.26 -4.69
C HIS A 134 -12.55 -11.54 -5.51
N MET A 135 -12.36 -12.69 -4.86
CA MET A 135 -12.28 -14.00 -5.50
C MET A 135 -13.62 -14.75 -5.52
N THR A 136 -14.57 -14.36 -4.68
CA THR A 136 -15.90 -14.98 -4.56
C THR A 136 -16.97 -13.91 -4.42
N ALA A 137 -18.21 -14.23 -4.77
CA ALA A 137 -19.34 -13.30 -4.64
C ALA A 137 -19.67 -13.00 -3.17
N ASP A 138 -19.46 -13.95 -2.27
CA ASP A 138 -19.64 -13.73 -0.85
C ASP A 138 -18.39 -13.07 -0.27
N HIS A 139 -18.59 -12.12 0.65
CA HIS A 139 -17.48 -11.50 1.35
C HIS A 139 -16.71 -12.53 2.19
N GLN A 140 -15.43 -12.66 1.91
CA GLN A 140 -14.51 -13.57 2.62
C GLN A 140 -13.54 -12.78 3.50
N PRO A 141 -12.93 -13.42 4.52
CA PRO A 141 -11.76 -12.86 5.18
C PRO A 141 -10.68 -12.41 4.18
N PRO A 142 -9.76 -11.53 4.56
CA PRO A 142 -8.67 -11.09 3.69
C PRO A 142 -7.90 -12.26 3.08
N HIS A 143 -7.54 -12.17 1.81
CA HIS A 143 -6.62 -13.10 1.15
C HIS A 143 -5.21 -12.51 1.01
N ALA A 144 -5.09 -11.21 1.08
CA ALA A 144 -3.82 -10.51 1.12
C ALA A 144 -3.92 -9.24 1.99
N LEU A 145 -2.79 -8.84 2.57
CA LEU A 145 -2.64 -7.67 3.41
C LEU A 145 -1.39 -6.90 3.03
N ASN A 146 -1.50 -5.58 3.04
CA ASN A 146 -0.40 -4.67 2.87
C ASN A 146 -0.03 -3.99 4.18
N VAL A 147 1.26 -3.85 4.45
CA VAL A 147 1.81 -3.10 5.58
C VAL A 147 2.68 -1.99 5.05
N MET A 148 2.32 -0.75 5.33
CA MET A 148 3.11 0.44 5.02
C MET A 148 3.79 0.96 6.28
N VAL A 149 5.11 1.13 6.25
CA VAL A 149 5.94 1.60 7.37
C VAL A 149 6.43 3.01 7.08
N ALA A 150 6.10 3.96 7.94
CA ALA A 150 6.63 5.32 7.85
C ALA A 150 8.13 5.34 8.18
N LEU A 151 8.98 5.67 7.22
CA LEU A 151 10.44 5.72 7.41
C LEU A 151 10.94 7.02 8.06
N HIS A 152 10.09 8.02 8.14
CA HIS A 152 10.25 9.29 8.84
C HIS A 152 8.85 9.81 9.19
N ASP A 153 8.79 10.90 9.95
CA ASP A 153 7.51 11.54 10.24
C ASP A 153 6.83 12.00 8.94
N ILE A 154 5.59 11.59 8.76
CA ILE A 154 4.76 11.93 7.61
C ILE A 154 3.67 12.89 8.07
N THR A 155 3.71 14.12 7.59
CA THR A 155 2.68 15.12 7.83
C THR A 155 1.54 15.01 6.80
N LEU A 156 0.40 15.63 7.07
CA LEU A 156 -0.70 15.70 6.10
C LEU A 156 -0.27 16.38 4.78
N ALA A 157 0.60 17.38 4.85
CA ALA A 157 1.12 18.05 3.66
C ALA A 157 2.01 17.14 2.78
N MET A 158 2.59 16.09 3.35
CA MET A 158 3.37 15.09 2.59
C MET A 158 2.48 14.07 1.87
N GLY A 159 1.18 14.17 2.00
CA GLY A 159 0.21 13.34 1.30
C GLY A 159 0.21 11.88 1.76
N PRO A 160 -0.14 11.58 3.01
CA PRO A 160 -0.23 10.20 3.49
C PRO A 160 -1.22 9.37 2.67
N THR A 161 -1.24 8.06 2.92
CA THR A 161 -2.24 7.18 2.33
C THR A 161 -3.63 7.53 2.87
N GLU A 162 -4.58 7.72 1.96
CA GLU A 162 -5.99 7.93 2.26
C GLU A 162 -6.75 6.63 1.96
N LEU A 163 -7.62 6.21 2.89
CA LEU A 163 -8.41 4.99 2.79
C LEU A 163 -9.90 5.34 2.89
N ALA A 164 -10.72 4.54 2.24
CA ALA A 164 -12.17 4.60 2.37
C ALA A 164 -12.62 3.50 3.34
N SER A 165 -12.88 3.88 4.62
CA SER A 165 -13.20 2.94 5.69
C SER A 165 -14.36 2.00 5.33
N GLY A 166 -14.19 0.70 5.56
CA GLY A 166 -15.16 -0.35 5.30
C GLY A 166 -15.39 -0.68 3.82
N SER A 167 -14.68 -0.01 2.90
CA SER A 167 -14.88 -0.21 1.45
C SER A 167 -14.43 -1.59 0.96
N HIS A 168 -13.54 -2.28 1.66
CA HIS A 168 -13.15 -3.66 1.34
C HIS A 168 -14.35 -4.63 1.26
N ARG A 169 -15.46 -4.30 1.92
CA ARG A 169 -16.73 -5.06 1.83
C ARG A 169 -17.61 -4.58 0.68
N LEU A 170 -17.32 -3.44 0.09
CA LEU A 170 -18.15 -2.76 -0.90
C LEU A 170 -17.60 -2.86 -2.33
N THR A 171 -16.34 -3.25 -2.48
CA THR A 171 -15.66 -3.35 -3.79
C THR A 171 -15.85 -4.68 -4.48
N ASN A 172 -16.76 -5.55 -3.98
CA ASN A 172 -16.98 -6.88 -4.54
C ASN A 172 -17.76 -6.82 -5.85
N HIS A 173 -17.05 -6.84 -6.98
CA HIS A 173 -17.59 -6.84 -8.34
C HIS A 173 -18.34 -8.15 -8.68
N LEU A 174 -18.02 -9.28 -8.04
CA LEU A 174 -18.69 -10.55 -8.25
C LEU A 174 -20.07 -10.58 -7.55
N HIS A 175 -20.19 -9.90 -6.41
CA HIS A 175 -21.46 -9.70 -5.74
C HIS A 175 -22.30 -8.61 -6.41
N ASN A 176 -21.63 -7.56 -6.90
CA ASN A 176 -22.27 -6.44 -7.56
C ASN A 176 -21.65 -6.21 -8.96
N PRO A 177 -22.20 -6.81 -10.02
CA PRO A 177 -21.66 -6.71 -11.37
C PRO A 177 -21.64 -5.29 -11.96
N ALA A 178 -22.30 -4.32 -11.32
CA ALA A 178 -22.19 -2.92 -11.72
C ALA A 178 -20.79 -2.32 -11.38
N LEU A 179 -20.05 -2.97 -10.47
CA LEU A 179 -18.64 -2.67 -10.19
C LEU A 179 -17.79 -3.44 -11.20
N VAL A 180 -17.02 -2.74 -12.01
CA VAL A 180 -16.13 -3.37 -12.98
C VAL A 180 -14.77 -3.57 -12.33
N SER A 181 -14.33 -4.83 -12.21
CA SER A 181 -13.07 -5.19 -11.57
C SER A 181 -11.88 -4.40 -12.12
N ASP A 182 -11.77 -4.31 -13.44
CA ASP A 182 -10.67 -3.62 -14.10
C ASP A 182 -10.63 -2.11 -13.76
N GLU A 183 -11.81 -1.50 -13.58
CA GLU A 183 -11.92 -0.09 -13.18
C GLU A 183 -11.52 0.15 -11.71
N LEU A 184 -11.66 -0.87 -10.86
CA LEU A 184 -11.24 -0.79 -9.46
C LEU A 184 -9.74 -1.06 -9.27
N VAL A 185 -9.16 -1.94 -10.09
CA VAL A 185 -7.75 -2.36 -10.01
C VAL A 185 -6.86 -1.51 -10.92
N TYR A 186 -7.31 -1.26 -12.16
CA TYR A 186 -6.54 -0.50 -13.14
C TYR A 186 -6.96 0.98 -13.12
N GLN A 187 -5.98 1.83 -12.90
CA GLN A 187 -6.18 3.28 -12.92
C GLN A 187 -6.32 3.78 -14.37
N HIS A 188 -7.53 3.89 -14.86
CA HIS A 188 -7.81 4.66 -16.06
C HIS A 188 -8.04 6.12 -15.70
N GLU A 189 -7.45 7.06 -16.44
CA GLU A 189 -7.58 8.50 -16.20
C GLU A 189 -9.04 8.99 -16.16
N THR A 190 -9.95 8.26 -16.81
CA THR A 190 -11.37 8.60 -16.91
C THR A 190 -12.23 7.99 -15.83
N THR A 191 -11.74 7.01 -15.08
CA THR A 191 -12.55 6.26 -14.09
C THR A 191 -12.25 6.74 -12.67
N ARG A 192 -13.31 6.92 -11.90
CA ARG A 192 -13.27 7.29 -10.48
C ARG A 192 -13.92 6.19 -9.66
N PRO A 193 -13.14 5.18 -9.21
CA PRO A 193 -13.68 4.04 -8.46
C PRO A 193 -14.53 4.45 -7.25
N GLU A 194 -14.15 5.54 -6.56
CA GLU A 194 -14.94 6.05 -5.43
C GLU A 194 -16.33 6.53 -5.84
N LEU A 195 -16.49 7.05 -7.05
CA LEU A 195 -17.80 7.45 -7.59
C LEU A 195 -18.59 6.24 -8.05
N LEU A 196 -17.92 5.26 -8.65
CA LEU A 196 -18.55 4.00 -9.05
C LEU A 196 -19.11 3.27 -7.83
N VAL A 197 -18.31 3.13 -6.77
CA VAL A 197 -18.76 2.53 -5.50
C VAL A 197 -19.89 3.35 -4.88
N ALA A 198 -19.78 4.67 -4.80
CA ALA A 198 -20.80 5.55 -4.24
C ALA A 198 -22.10 5.49 -5.05
N HIS A 199 -22.03 5.52 -6.38
CA HIS A 199 -23.20 5.44 -7.25
C HIS A 199 -23.92 4.09 -7.11
N THR A 200 -23.13 3.00 -7.05
CA THR A 200 -23.68 1.65 -6.99
C THR A 200 -24.33 1.32 -5.64
N LEU A 201 -23.74 1.86 -4.55
CA LEU A 201 -24.16 1.56 -3.17
C LEU A 201 -24.99 2.67 -2.53
N GLY A 202 -25.13 3.80 -3.20
CA GLY A 202 -25.81 4.98 -2.66
C GLY A 202 -25.14 5.58 -1.40
N LYS A 203 -23.89 5.18 -1.12
CA LYS A 203 -23.13 5.59 0.07
C LYS A 203 -21.68 5.88 -0.31
N VAL A 204 -21.18 7.03 0.14
CA VAL A 204 -19.74 7.36 0.07
C VAL A 204 -19.09 6.88 1.36
N PRO A 205 -18.12 5.96 1.31
CA PRO A 205 -17.37 5.54 2.49
C PRO A 205 -16.65 6.74 3.15
N GLU A 206 -16.48 6.67 4.47
CA GLU A 206 -15.72 7.68 5.19
C GLU A 206 -14.26 7.65 4.76
N ARG A 207 -13.71 8.82 4.43
CA ARG A 207 -12.32 8.96 4.01
C ARG A 207 -11.44 9.27 5.21
N MET A 208 -10.38 8.50 5.36
CA MET A 208 -9.47 8.61 6.49
C MET A 208 -8.02 8.70 6.00
N SER A 209 -7.28 9.65 6.54
CA SER A 209 -5.83 9.78 6.35
C SER A 209 -5.20 10.27 7.64
N PHE A 210 -4.00 9.81 7.93
CA PHE A 210 -3.35 10.05 9.22
C PHE A 210 -1.94 10.59 9.02
N PRO A 211 -1.52 11.61 9.79
CA PRO A 211 -0.11 11.86 9.98
C PRO A 211 0.50 10.66 10.71
N LEU A 212 1.70 10.25 10.33
CA LEU A 212 2.38 9.10 10.90
C LEU A 212 3.72 9.55 11.49
N THR A 213 4.02 9.10 12.70
CA THR A 213 5.38 9.18 13.24
C THR A 213 6.24 8.07 12.64
N ALA A 214 7.54 8.30 12.54
CA ALA A 214 8.51 7.28 12.11
C ALA A 214 8.29 5.97 12.87
N GLY A 215 8.26 4.85 12.16
CA GLY A 215 8.01 3.53 12.73
C GLY A 215 6.54 3.18 12.96
N SER A 216 5.60 4.08 12.66
CA SER A 216 4.19 3.71 12.61
C SER A 216 3.89 2.91 11.35
N CYS A 217 2.98 1.95 11.46
CA CYS A 217 2.54 1.11 10.35
C CYS A 217 1.06 1.31 10.06
N LEU A 218 0.72 1.37 8.79
CA LEU A 218 -0.64 1.27 8.29
C LEU A 218 -0.80 -0.10 7.62
N LEU A 219 -1.60 -0.97 8.23
CA LEU A 219 -1.89 -2.30 7.73
C LEU A 219 -3.30 -2.30 7.15
N PHE A 220 -3.51 -2.87 5.94
CA PHE A 220 -4.80 -2.86 5.30
C PHE A 220 -5.04 -4.06 4.37
N ASP A 221 -6.32 -4.40 4.24
CA ASP A 221 -6.83 -5.36 3.27
C ASP A 221 -6.63 -4.80 1.85
N ASP A 222 -6.03 -5.56 0.96
CA ASP A 222 -5.71 -5.12 -0.41
C ASP A 222 -6.94 -4.83 -1.28
N ARG A 223 -8.14 -5.22 -0.82
CA ARG A 223 -9.43 -4.90 -1.46
C ARG A 223 -10.04 -3.57 -1.02
N ILE A 224 -9.40 -2.85 -0.06
CA ILE A 224 -9.88 -1.54 0.36
C ILE A 224 -9.60 -0.48 -0.70
N LEU A 225 -10.58 0.39 -0.96
CA LEU A 225 -10.31 1.59 -1.75
C LEU A 225 -9.34 2.50 -1.02
N HIS A 226 -8.23 2.78 -1.67
CA HIS A 226 -7.21 3.67 -1.12
C HIS A 226 -6.49 4.46 -2.22
N ARG A 227 -5.70 5.42 -1.79
CA ARG A 227 -4.79 6.20 -2.66
C ARG A 227 -3.71 6.90 -1.85
N GLY A 228 -2.59 7.21 -2.46
CA GLY A 228 -1.66 8.21 -1.91
C GLY A 228 -2.15 9.61 -2.22
N LEU A 229 -2.27 10.46 -1.21
CA LEU A 229 -2.54 11.89 -1.41
C LEU A 229 -1.36 12.60 -2.06
N GLY A 230 -1.59 13.80 -2.60
CA GLY A 230 -0.55 14.64 -3.18
C GLY A 230 0.45 15.12 -2.14
N ASN A 231 1.72 15.22 -2.51
CA ASN A 231 2.76 15.76 -1.64
C ASN A 231 2.94 17.25 -1.91
N ASP A 232 2.27 18.08 -1.10
CA ASP A 232 2.35 19.55 -1.16
C ASP A 232 3.51 20.12 -0.31
N SER A 233 4.30 19.24 0.32
CA SER A 233 5.46 19.64 1.12
C SER A 233 6.71 19.83 0.25
N THR A 234 7.77 20.32 0.87
CA THR A 234 9.09 20.49 0.24
C THR A 234 9.99 19.26 0.41
N SER A 235 9.52 18.20 1.08
CA SER A 235 10.29 17.01 1.39
C SER A 235 9.70 15.77 0.73
N ARG A 236 10.56 14.87 0.30
CA ARG A 236 10.17 13.56 -0.23
C ARG A 236 9.54 12.71 0.89
N ARG A 237 8.37 12.15 0.65
CA ARG A 237 7.78 11.11 1.50
C ARG A 237 8.38 9.75 1.13
N SER A 238 8.79 8.98 2.15
CA SER A 238 9.34 7.63 2.00
C SER A 238 8.59 6.65 2.88
N VAL A 239 8.05 5.60 2.29
CA VAL A 239 7.28 4.55 2.96
C VAL A 239 7.81 3.20 2.49
N ALA A 240 8.31 2.36 3.41
CA ALA A 240 8.55 0.96 3.08
C ALA A 240 7.23 0.19 3.11
N TYR A 241 7.09 -0.82 2.25
CA TYR A 241 5.91 -1.66 2.25
C TYR A 241 6.28 -3.15 2.24
N PHE A 242 5.41 -3.96 2.82
CA PHE A 242 5.47 -5.42 2.83
C PHE A 242 4.08 -5.97 2.55
N SER A 243 3.97 -6.80 1.52
CA SER A 243 2.72 -7.43 1.12
C SER A 243 2.75 -8.91 1.44
N TYR A 244 1.66 -9.41 2.00
CA TYR A 244 1.48 -10.79 2.41
C TYR A 244 0.21 -11.36 1.81
N ARG A 245 0.22 -12.65 1.53
CA ARG A 245 -0.93 -13.37 0.98
C ARG A 245 -1.11 -14.72 1.67
N LYS A 246 -2.30 -15.28 1.59
CA LYS A 246 -2.55 -16.66 1.94
C LYS A 246 -1.76 -17.60 1.04
N ALA A 247 -1.27 -18.70 1.57
CA ALA A 247 -0.50 -19.69 0.80
C ALA A 247 -1.28 -20.30 -0.38
N ASP A 248 -2.61 -20.39 -0.26
CA ASP A 248 -3.49 -20.91 -1.31
C ASP A 248 -4.01 -19.82 -2.27
N TYR A 249 -3.67 -18.55 -2.03
CA TYR A 249 -4.07 -17.46 -2.92
C TYR A 249 -3.14 -17.37 -4.12
N CYS A 250 -3.70 -17.57 -5.30
CA CYS A 250 -2.99 -17.44 -6.56
C CYS A 250 -3.44 -16.15 -7.27
N GLU A 251 -2.56 -15.19 -7.35
CA GLU A 251 -2.82 -13.99 -8.13
C GLU A 251 -2.73 -14.28 -9.61
N ASN A 252 -3.82 -14.04 -10.35
CA ASN A 252 -3.91 -14.33 -11.78
C ASN A 252 -3.48 -13.13 -12.65
N THR A 253 -3.16 -11.98 -12.04
CA THR A 253 -2.80 -10.76 -12.73
C THR A 253 -1.38 -10.33 -12.36
N HIS A 254 -0.51 -10.24 -13.38
CA HIS A 254 0.83 -9.71 -13.23
C HIS A 254 0.84 -8.23 -13.56
N PHE A 255 1.03 -7.40 -12.54
CA PHE A 255 1.22 -5.95 -12.70
C PHE A 255 2.69 -5.54 -12.79
N GLU A 256 3.61 -6.49 -12.71
CA GLU A 256 5.04 -6.24 -12.68
C GLU A 256 5.61 -5.97 -14.08
N SER A 257 6.61 -5.09 -14.15
CA SER A 257 7.32 -4.84 -15.40
C SER A 257 8.12 -6.06 -15.85
N GLN A 258 8.08 -6.33 -17.15
CA GLN A 258 8.88 -7.39 -17.78
C GLN A 258 10.29 -6.92 -18.20
N ARG A 259 10.54 -5.59 -18.13
CA ARG A 259 11.83 -5.01 -18.56
C ARG A 259 12.75 -4.81 -17.37
N SER A 260 14.06 -5.00 -17.57
CA SER A 260 15.10 -4.68 -16.59
C SER A 260 15.91 -3.45 -17.01
N ILE A 261 16.36 -2.64 -16.04
CA ILE A 261 17.34 -1.57 -16.30
C ILE A 261 18.73 -2.13 -16.55
N TYR A 262 18.99 -3.35 -16.09
CA TYR A 262 20.27 -4.03 -16.30
C TYR A 262 20.29 -4.76 -17.64
N PRO A 263 21.43 -4.77 -18.36
CA PRO A 263 21.54 -5.57 -19.57
C PRO A 263 21.45 -7.06 -19.22
N THR A 264 20.71 -7.80 -20.04
CA THR A 264 20.67 -9.28 -20.01
C THR A 264 21.95 -9.88 -20.55
#